data_e8d8556bc0a126e94232ae8af4eb74a1
#
_entry.id   e8d8556bc0a126e94232ae8af4eb74a1
#
_cell.length_a   1.000
_cell.length_b   1.000
_cell.length_c   1.000
_cell.angle_alpha   90.00
_cell.angle_beta   90.00
_cell.angle_gamma   90.00
#
_symmetry.space_group_name_H-M   'P 1'
#
loop_
_entity.id
_entity.type
_entity.pdbx_description
1 polymer ?
#
loop_
_entity_poly.entity_id
_entity_poly.type
_entity_poly.pdbx_seq_one_letter_code
_entity_poly.pdbx_strand_id
1 'polypeptide(L)'
;MPDIGFVTLVNDRAQFDACQASLRRVVEPLPEWLVIEPNCHGWNAAQGLNRGLDQVDTEWVVCVHQDVLFPDGFWQRFRAALAALPADVALAGIVGCERSGRYRGHIVDPNGHCYWPPLPRRVLVLDEVLIAVRKASGLRFCEDVPGFHCYGADLCFEADARGLAIVAVDAPIVHLSTGKLDADYERASSWLLAKWGARHRHVLSMPATLVHDRERAGLLHRLLHRWRRRGDYRSRNKNRCRDDGCAARALGEAAVRERR
;
A
#
# COMPACT_ATOMS: atom_id res chain seq x y z
N MET A 1 0.99 22.22 9.60
CA MET A 1 0.76 20.78 9.57
C MET A 1 0.09 20.45 8.24
N PRO A 2 0.44 19.37 7.55
CA PRO A 2 -0.16 19.09 6.25
C PRO A 2 -1.65 18.87 6.38
N ASP A 3 -2.39 19.32 5.38
CA ASP A 3 -3.80 19.00 5.19
C ASP A 3 -3.94 17.64 4.53
N ILE A 4 -4.80 16.76 5.08
CA ILE A 4 -4.88 15.35 4.72
C ILE A 4 -6.35 14.96 4.55
N GLY A 5 -6.70 14.47 3.38
CA GLY A 5 -7.99 13.85 3.12
C GLY A 5 -7.84 12.38 2.73
N PHE A 6 -8.92 11.63 2.78
CA PHE A 6 -8.95 10.20 2.53
C PHE A 6 -9.87 9.85 1.38
N VAL A 7 -9.51 8.79 0.66
CA VAL A 7 -10.33 8.15 -0.38
C VAL A 7 -10.31 6.64 -0.13
N THR A 8 -11.48 6.02 -0.12
CA THR A 8 -11.60 4.57 -0.01
C THR A 8 -12.57 4.03 -1.05
N LEU A 9 -12.12 3.00 -1.77
CA LEU A 9 -12.99 2.20 -2.63
C LEU A 9 -13.69 1.16 -1.75
N VAL A 10 -15.03 1.15 -1.78
CA VAL A 10 -15.84 0.32 -0.87
C VAL A 10 -16.69 -0.67 -1.66
N ASN A 11 -16.58 -1.94 -1.30
CA ASN A 11 -17.48 -3.01 -1.72
C ASN A 11 -18.04 -3.83 -0.52
N ASP A 12 -17.53 -3.57 0.69
CA ASP A 12 -18.01 -4.11 1.96
C ASP A 12 -18.19 -2.95 2.95
N ARG A 13 -19.43 -2.55 3.13
CA ARG A 13 -19.78 -1.42 3.98
C ARG A 13 -19.41 -1.64 5.45
N ALA A 14 -19.57 -2.86 5.95
CA ALA A 14 -19.28 -3.17 7.36
C ALA A 14 -17.79 -3.07 7.66
N GLN A 15 -16.92 -3.51 6.73
CA GLN A 15 -15.47 -3.32 6.85
C GLN A 15 -15.11 -1.84 6.84
N PHE A 16 -15.68 -1.06 5.91
CA PHE A 16 -15.43 0.37 5.85
C PHE A 16 -15.90 1.10 7.11
N ASP A 17 -17.07 0.77 7.66
CA ASP A 17 -17.58 1.39 8.88
C ASP A 17 -16.65 1.13 10.07
N ALA A 18 -16.09 -0.08 10.18
CA ALA A 18 -15.06 -0.41 11.17
C ALA A 18 -13.76 0.39 10.96
N CYS A 19 -13.32 0.51 9.71
CA CYS A 19 -12.16 1.32 9.31
C CYS A 19 -12.34 2.78 9.74
N GLN A 20 -13.45 3.40 9.35
CA GLN A 20 -13.75 4.80 9.69
C GLN A 20 -13.89 5.00 11.21
N ALA A 21 -14.60 4.09 11.90
CA ALA A 21 -14.72 4.14 13.36
C ALA A 21 -13.36 4.06 14.05
N SER A 22 -12.42 3.28 13.52
CA SER A 22 -11.06 3.19 14.06
C SER A 22 -10.29 4.50 13.94
N LEU A 23 -10.44 5.24 12.82
CA LEU A 23 -9.81 6.56 12.68
C LEU A 23 -10.46 7.60 13.60
N ARG A 24 -11.79 7.59 13.75
CA ARG A 24 -12.49 8.51 14.66
C ARG A 24 -12.03 8.42 16.11
N ARG A 25 -11.52 7.28 16.56
CA ARG A 25 -10.98 7.13 17.92
C ARG A 25 -9.67 7.87 18.13
N VAL A 26 -8.92 8.10 17.05
CA VAL A 26 -7.54 8.67 17.12
C VAL A 26 -7.43 10.08 16.58
N VAL A 27 -8.49 10.60 15.94
CA VAL A 27 -8.55 11.99 15.45
C VAL A 27 -9.98 12.54 15.48
N GLU A 28 -10.14 13.78 15.95
CA GLU A 28 -11.37 14.54 15.90
C GLU A 28 -11.03 16.04 15.65
N PRO A 29 -11.73 16.72 14.73
CA PRO A 29 -12.72 16.17 13.80
C PRO A 29 -12.10 15.19 12.80
N LEU A 30 -12.94 14.28 12.26
CA LEU A 30 -12.51 13.36 11.23
C LEU A 30 -12.09 14.17 9.99
N PRO A 31 -10.95 13.85 9.37
CA PRO A 31 -10.54 14.44 8.10
C PRO A 31 -11.59 14.23 7.00
N GLU A 32 -11.56 15.05 5.95
CA GLU A 32 -12.35 14.80 4.75
C GLU A 32 -12.13 13.36 4.29
N TRP A 33 -13.23 12.62 4.05
CA TRP A 33 -13.15 11.22 3.63
C TRP A 33 -14.19 10.91 2.57
N LEU A 34 -13.71 10.77 1.34
CA LEU A 34 -14.55 10.40 0.21
C LEU A 34 -14.65 8.88 0.09
N VAL A 35 -15.86 8.40 0.04
CA VAL A 35 -16.20 6.98 -0.18
C VAL A 35 -16.65 6.81 -1.63
N ILE A 36 -16.09 5.83 -2.31
CA ILE A 36 -16.43 5.51 -3.70
C ILE A 36 -16.80 4.03 -3.79
N GLU A 37 -17.95 3.74 -4.36
CA GLU A 37 -18.43 2.40 -4.65
C GLU A 37 -18.23 2.08 -6.14
N PRO A 38 -17.05 1.57 -6.54
CA PRO A 38 -16.68 1.44 -7.94
C PRO A 38 -17.60 0.47 -8.69
N ASN A 39 -18.14 -0.54 -8.03
CA ASN A 39 -19.05 -1.52 -8.64
C ASN A 39 -20.35 -0.89 -9.15
N CYS A 40 -20.82 0.20 -8.51
CA CYS A 40 -22.01 0.93 -8.95
C CYS A 40 -21.81 1.64 -10.28
N HIS A 41 -20.57 1.85 -10.70
CA HIS A 41 -20.20 2.57 -11.89
C HIS A 41 -19.49 1.71 -12.94
N GLY A 42 -19.19 0.44 -12.64
CA GLY A 42 -18.36 -0.42 -13.47
C GLY A 42 -16.90 0.05 -13.58
N TRP A 43 -16.41 0.79 -12.58
CA TRP A 43 -15.05 1.33 -12.55
C TRP A 43 -14.05 0.30 -12.03
N ASN A 44 -12.81 0.36 -12.57
CA ASN A 44 -11.66 -0.25 -11.94
C ASN A 44 -11.12 0.62 -10.77
N ALA A 45 -10.10 0.13 -10.07
CA ALA A 45 -9.53 0.87 -8.94
C ALA A 45 -8.99 2.25 -9.34
N ALA A 46 -8.27 2.33 -10.45
CA ALA A 46 -7.65 3.58 -10.92
C ALA A 46 -8.68 4.67 -11.23
N GLN A 47 -9.77 4.31 -11.91
CA GLN A 47 -10.87 5.25 -12.22
C GLN A 47 -11.51 5.78 -10.93
N GLY A 48 -11.83 4.90 -9.99
CA GLY A 48 -12.39 5.33 -8.70
C GLY A 48 -11.43 6.22 -7.91
N LEU A 49 -10.17 5.82 -7.78
CA LEU A 49 -9.17 6.60 -7.04
C LEU A 49 -8.87 7.96 -7.70
N ASN A 50 -8.81 8.03 -9.04
CA ASN A 50 -8.67 9.30 -9.74
C ASN A 50 -9.83 10.25 -9.46
N ARG A 51 -11.06 9.71 -9.40
CA ARG A 51 -12.23 10.51 -9.00
C ARG A 51 -12.07 11.06 -7.59
N GLY A 52 -11.49 10.27 -6.70
CA GLY A 52 -11.14 10.70 -5.35
C GLY A 52 -10.09 11.81 -5.34
N LEU A 53 -9.01 11.67 -6.10
CA LEU A 53 -7.97 12.69 -6.25
C LEU A 53 -8.52 14.02 -6.78
N ASP A 54 -9.55 13.99 -7.63
CA ASP A 54 -10.18 15.20 -8.18
C ASP A 54 -11.06 15.91 -7.14
N GLN A 55 -11.76 15.18 -6.29
CA GLN A 55 -12.77 15.72 -5.37
C GLN A 55 -12.22 16.13 -4.00
N VAL A 56 -11.22 15.41 -3.49
CA VAL A 56 -10.59 15.72 -2.20
C VAL A 56 -9.58 16.85 -2.39
N ASP A 57 -9.84 18.01 -1.76
CA ASP A 57 -9.02 19.22 -1.94
C ASP A 57 -8.09 19.46 -0.74
N THR A 58 -7.11 18.59 -0.57
CA THR A 58 -6.11 18.63 0.50
C THR A 58 -4.69 18.51 -0.05
N GLU A 59 -3.67 18.84 0.74
CA GLU A 59 -2.25 18.71 0.32
C GLU A 59 -1.90 17.25 0.01
N TRP A 60 -2.37 16.33 0.87
CA TRP A 60 -2.18 14.89 0.73
C TRP A 60 -3.53 14.19 0.64
N VAL A 61 -3.71 13.38 -0.40
CA VAL A 61 -4.86 12.49 -0.55
C VAL A 61 -4.42 11.06 -0.25
N VAL A 62 -4.99 10.47 0.80
CA VAL A 62 -4.67 9.13 1.27
C VAL A 62 -5.65 8.12 0.68
N CYS A 63 -5.19 7.35 -0.29
CA CYS A 63 -5.90 6.18 -0.81
C CYS A 63 -5.67 5.02 0.16
N VAL A 64 -6.72 4.53 0.81
CA VAL A 64 -6.63 3.48 1.83
C VAL A 64 -7.68 2.40 1.60
N HIS A 65 -7.32 1.14 1.87
CA HIS A 65 -8.26 0.02 1.80
C HIS A 65 -9.35 0.11 2.88
N GLN A 66 -10.54 -0.43 2.57
CA GLN A 66 -11.70 -0.45 3.48
C GLN A 66 -11.51 -1.34 4.72
N ASP A 67 -10.58 -2.29 4.68
CA ASP A 67 -10.29 -3.30 5.69
C ASP A 67 -9.04 -2.98 6.53
N VAL A 68 -8.77 -1.67 6.71
CA VAL A 68 -7.69 -1.14 7.54
C VAL A 68 -8.24 -0.66 8.87
N LEU A 69 -7.52 -0.93 9.97
CA LEU A 69 -7.77 -0.31 11.27
C LEU A 69 -6.59 0.57 11.66
N PHE A 70 -6.90 1.72 12.25
CA PHE A 70 -5.93 2.71 12.69
C PHE A 70 -5.72 2.58 14.21
N PRO A 71 -4.53 2.11 14.67
CA PRO A 71 -4.22 1.99 16.10
C PRO A 71 -3.96 3.36 16.74
N ASP A 72 -3.94 3.37 18.07
CA ASP A 72 -3.59 4.56 18.85
C ASP A 72 -2.21 5.12 18.43
N GLY A 73 -2.16 6.44 18.32
CA GLY A 73 -0.96 7.15 17.88
C GLY A 73 -0.70 7.15 16.37
N PHE A 74 -1.52 6.44 15.55
CA PHE A 74 -1.38 6.46 14.08
C PHE A 74 -1.42 7.89 13.54
N TRP A 75 -2.47 8.64 13.88
CA TRP A 75 -2.69 9.97 13.31
C TRP A 75 -1.53 10.94 13.56
N GLN A 76 -1.05 10.98 14.80
CA GLN A 76 0.05 11.85 15.19
C GLN A 76 1.34 11.49 14.45
N ARG A 77 1.67 10.19 14.40
CA ARG A 77 2.85 9.68 13.69
C ARG A 77 2.77 9.95 12.20
N PHE A 78 1.61 9.67 11.58
CA PHE A 78 1.42 9.83 10.15
C PHE A 78 1.52 11.28 9.72
N ARG A 79 0.84 12.20 10.43
CA ARG A 79 0.93 13.64 10.15
C ARG A 79 2.34 14.19 10.34
N ALA A 80 3.01 13.81 11.41
CA ALA A 80 4.39 14.23 11.67
C ALA A 80 5.34 13.71 10.58
N ALA A 81 5.15 12.44 10.15
CA ALA A 81 5.95 11.86 9.07
C ALA A 81 5.74 12.62 7.76
N LEU A 82 4.49 12.87 7.34
CA LEU A 82 4.21 13.62 6.11
C LEU A 82 4.75 15.05 6.15
N ALA A 83 4.63 15.73 7.31
CA ALA A 83 5.16 17.09 7.51
C ALA A 83 6.69 17.18 7.35
N ALA A 84 7.40 16.10 7.69
CA ALA A 84 8.86 16.04 7.61
C ALA A 84 9.39 15.62 6.22
N LEU A 85 8.51 15.23 5.28
CA LEU A 85 8.94 14.79 3.96
C LEU A 85 9.38 15.96 3.07
N PRO A 86 10.52 15.84 2.38
CA PRO A 86 10.97 16.82 1.39
C PRO A 86 9.92 17.07 0.29
N ALA A 87 10.04 18.23 -0.38
CA ALA A 87 9.09 18.63 -1.42
C ALA A 87 9.10 17.74 -2.66
N ASP A 88 10.20 17.03 -2.93
CA ASP A 88 10.34 16.08 -4.04
C ASP A 88 9.62 14.74 -3.79
N VAL A 89 9.12 14.50 -2.57
CA VAL A 89 8.36 13.29 -2.24
C VAL A 89 6.92 13.46 -2.71
N ALA A 90 6.53 12.66 -3.68
CA ALA A 90 5.20 12.65 -4.26
C ALA A 90 4.29 11.56 -3.66
N LEU A 91 4.87 10.45 -3.22
CA LEU A 91 4.12 9.32 -2.66
C LEU A 91 4.69 8.92 -1.30
N ALA A 92 3.80 8.68 -0.35
CA ALA A 92 4.15 8.10 0.94
C ALA A 92 3.23 6.92 1.27
N GLY A 93 3.74 5.92 1.99
CA GLY A 93 2.95 4.76 2.39
C GLY A 93 3.54 4.06 3.61
N ILE A 94 2.88 3.02 4.06
CA ILE A 94 3.22 2.32 5.30
C ILE A 94 4.21 1.18 5.06
N VAL A 95 4.08 0.51 3.91
CA VAL A 95 4.95 -0.59 3.48
C VAL A 95 5.38 -0.35 2.04
N GLY A 96 6.63 -0.65 1.75
CA GLY A 96 7.17 -0.56 0.41
C GLY A 96 8.36 -1.49 0.19
N CYS A 97 8.86 -1.48 -1.03
CA CYS A 97 10.01 -2.27 -1.44
C CYS A 97 11.05 -1.39 -2.13
N GLU A 98 12.30 -1.45 -1.69
CA GLU A 98 13.42 -0.80 -2.36
C GLU A 98 13.68 -1.44 -3.73
N ARG A 99 14.38 -0.73 -4.62
CA ARG A 99 14.86 -1.28 -5.91
C ARG A 99 15.69 -2.57 -5.75
N SER A 100 16.32 -2.74 -4.61
CA SER A 100 17.07 -3.94 -4.24
C SER A 100 16.19 -5.16 -3.91
N GLY A 101 14.86 -4.99 -3.80
CA GLY A 101 13.93 -6.02 -3.35
C GLY A 101 13.78 -6.10 -1.84
N ARG A 102 14.39 -5.18 -1.06
CA ARG A 102 14.26 -5.15 0.41
C ARG A 102 12.97 -4.45 0.82
N TYR A 103 12.20 -5.10 1.69
CA TYR A 103 11.02 -4.51 2.30
C TYR A 103 11.38 -3.40 3.29
N ARG A 104 10.53 -2.38 3.35
CA ARG A 104 10.54 -1.29 4.33
C ARG A 104 9.10 -1.02 4.77
N GLY A 105 8.88 -0.90 6.06
CA GLY A 105 7.54 -0.61 6.53
C GLY A 105 7.24 -1.11 7.92
N HIS A 106 6.02 -0.82 8.36
CA HIS A 106 5.51 -1.19 9.66
C HIS A 106 4.01 -1.47 9.56
N ILE A 107 3.61 -2.72 9.68
CA ILE A 107 2.22 -3.16 9.51
C ILE A 107 1.92 -4.38 10.39
N VAL A 108 0.68 -4.49 10.81
CA VAL A 108 0.12 -5.73 11.37
C VAL A 108 -0.88 -6.29 10.36
N ASP A 109 -0.71 -7.54 9.96
CA ASP A 109 -1.62 -8.24 9.06
C ASP A 109 -1.93 -9.65 9.63
N PRO A 110 -2.80 -10.47 8.98
CA PRO A 110 -3.08 -11.81 9.45
C PRO A 110 -1.86 -12.74 9.57
N ASN A 111 -0.73 -12.37 8.92
CA ASN A 111 0.53 -13.11 9.06
C ASN A 111 1.34 -12.67 10.30
N GLY A 112 0.93 -11.60 10.98
CA GLY A 112 1.53 -11.08 12.20
C GLY A 112 2.04 -9.64 12.09
N HIS A 113 2.81 -9.23 13.09
CA HIS A 113 3.44 -7.92 13.16
C HIS A 113 4.73 -7.92 12.34
N CYS A 114 4.80 -7.04 11.35
CA CYS A 114 5.95 -6.89 10.45
C CYS A 114 6.56 -5.49 10.61
N TYR A 115 7.85 -5.44 10.95
CA TYR A 115 8.62 -4.21 11.04
C TYR A 115 9.96 -4.35 10.28
N TRP A 116 10.14 -3.52 9.25
CA TRP A 116 11.32 -3.52 8.37
C TRP A 116 11.99 -2.13 8.37
N PRO A 117 12.85 -1.83 9.37
CA PRO A 117 13.58 -0.58 9.47
C PRO A 117 14.75 -0.49 8.46
N PRO A 118 15.42 0.69 8.31
CA PRO A 118 15.04 1.97 8.94
C PRO A 118 13.87 2.66 8.25
N LEU A 119 13.11 3.48 9.00
CA LEU A 119 12.04 4.35 8.51
C LEU A 119 12.25 5.78 9.04
N PRO A 120 11.89 6.85 8.29
CA PRO A 120 11.38 6.77 6.92
C PRO A 120 12.44 6.33 5.93
N ARG A 121 12.02 5.72 4.81
CA ARG A 121 12.95 5.20 3.80
C ARG A 121 12.43 5.39 2.38
N ARG A 122 13.28 5.84 1.46
CA ARG A 122 12.96 5.85 0.03
C ARG A 122 12.79 4.41 -0.46
N VAL A 123 11.73 4.18 -1.21
CA VAL A 123 11.37 2.88 -1.82
C VAL A 123 11.09 3.07 -3.30
N LEU A 124 10.97 1.97 -4.04
CA LEU A 124 10.57 2.00 -5.45
C LEU A 124 9.07 1.78 -5.61
N VAL A 125 8.49 0.93 -4.76
CA VAL A 125 7.07 0.55 -4.83
C VAL A 125 6.50 0.58 -3.42
N LEU A 126 5.26 1.06 -3.29
CA LEU A 126 4.45 0.99 -2.07
C LEU A 126 3.40 -0.11 -2.20
N ASP A 127 2.97 -0.62 -1.05
CA ASP A 127 1.79 -1.47 -0.93
C ASP A 127 0.52 -0.63 -1.08
N GLU A 128 -0.48 -1.17 -1.77
CA GLU A 128 -1.75 -0.51 -2.09
C GLU A 128 -2.65 -0.33 -0.88
N VAL A 129 -2.34 -0.99 0.23
CA VAL A 129 -3.10 -0.91 1.48
C VAL A 129 -3.27 0.51 1.98
N LEU A 130 -2.24 1.36 1.81
CA LEU A 130 -2.29 2.80 2.08
C LEU A 130 -1.22 3.52 1.26
N ILE A 131 -1.67 4.41 0.37
CA ILE A 131 -0.82 5.30 -0.42
C ILE A 131 -1.31 6.73 -0.24
N ALA A 132 -0.47 7.61 0.31
CA ALA A 132 -0.69 9.05 0.32
C ALA A 132 -0.06 9.66 -0.94
N VAL A 133 -0.88 10.37 -1.70
CA VAL A 133 -0.48 11.09 -2.92
C VAL A 133 -0.40 12.58 -2.60
N ARG A 134 0.76 13.21 -2.82
CA ARG A 134 0.87 14.67 -2.71
C ARG A 134 0.20 15.31 -3.94
N LYS A 135 -0.86 16.06 -3.73
CA LYS A 135 -1.70 16.61 -4.83
C LYS A 135 -0.90 17.46 -5.82
N ALA A 136 0.05 18.26 -5.31
CA ALA A 136 0.95 19.08 -6.12
C ALA A 136 1.88 18.28 -7.06
N SER A 137 2.03 16.97 -6.89
CA SER A 137 2.81 16.10 -7.78
C SER A 137 2.18 15.94 -9.17
N GLY A 138 0.87 16.17 -9.28
CA GLY A 138 0.10 15.92 -10.50
C GLY A 138 0.08 14.45 -10.93
N LEU A 139 0.39 13.52 -10.01
CA LEU A 139 0.32 12.09 -10.28
C LEU A 139 -1.13 11.62 -10.34
N ARG A 140 -1.39 10.71 -11.25
CA ARG A 140 -2.70 10.05 -11.42
C ARG A 140 -2.50 8.56 -11.67
N PHE A 141 -3.45 7.78 -11.22
CA PHE A 141 -3.49 6.35 -11.52
C PHE A 141 -3.77 6.13 -13.00
N CYS A 142 -3.12 5.17 -13.62
CA CYS A 142 -3.37 4.81 -15.01
C CYS A 142 -4.67 3.98 -15.10
N GLU A 143 -5.67 4.51 -15.79
CA GLU A 143 -7.00 3.89 -15.87
C GLU A 143 -7.04 2.62 -16.74
N ASP A 144 -5.96 2.37 -17.50
CA ASP A 144 -5.81 1.13 -18.27
C ASP A 144 -5.38 -0.07 -17.42
N VAL A 145 -4.99 0.14 -16.14
CA VAL A 145 -4.68 -0.96 -15.23
C VAL A 145 -5.95 -1.79 -14.99
N PRO A 146 -5.96 -3.10 -15.31
CA PRO A 146 -7.17 -3.89 -15.18
C PRO A 146 -7.48 -4.23 -13.71
N GLY A 147 -8.75 -4.07 -13.31
CA GLY A 147 -9.26 -4.53 -12.01
C GLY A 147 -8.78 -3.71 -10.82
N PHE A 148 -8.38 -4.40 -9.75
CA PHE A 148 -8.11 -3.83 -8.43
C PHE A 148 -6.73 -4.20 -7.89
N HIS A 149 -5.76 -4.47 -8.76
CA HIS A 149 -4.39 -4.84 -8.40
C HIS A 149 -3.37 -4.06 -9.23
N CYS A 150 -2.17 -3.92 -8.71
CA CYS A 150 -1.01 -3.32 -9.37
C CYS A 150 -1.14 -1.83 -9.75
N TYR A 151 -2.25 -1.16 -9.44
CA TYR A 151 -2.44 0.27 -9.68
C TYR A 151 -1.47 1.14 -8.87
N GLY A 152 -1.17 0.73 -7.63
CA GLY A 152 -0.21 1.41 -6.78
C GLY A 152 1.23 1.21 -7.25
N ALA A 153 1.56 0.01 -7.74
CA ALA A 153 2.87 -0.27 -8.31
C ALA A 153 3.10 0.55 -9.59
N ASP A 154 2.09 0.65 -10.46
CA ASP A 154 2.14 1.48 -11.67
C ASP A 154 2.35 2.95 -11.34
N LEU A 155 1.58 3.50 -10.38
CA LEU A 155 1.73 4.87 -9.91
C LEU A 155 3.14 5.15 -9.36
N CYS A 156 3.71 4.19 -8.65
CA CYS A 156 5.08 4.30 -8.13
C CYS A 156 6.12 4.33 -9.28
N PHE A 157 5.96 3.49 -10.31
CA PHE A 157 6.84 3.54 -11.48
C PHE A 157 6.69 4.83 -12.27
N GLU A 158 5.48 5.38 -12.35
CA GLU A 158 5.24 6.68 -12.98
C GLU A 158 5.95 7.80 -12.20
N ALA A 159 5.87 7.78 -10.85
CA ALA A 159 6.58 8.73 -10.00
C ALA A 159 8.12 8.61 -10.20
N ASP A 160 8.66 7.40 -10.17
CA ASP A 160 10.09 7.13 -10.41
C ASP A 160 10.53 7.62 -11.81
N ALA A 161 9.71 7.41 -12.84
CA ALA A 161 9.98 7.87 -14.21
C ALA A 161 10.01 9.39 -14.35
N ARG A 162 9.28 10.11 -13.48
CA ARG A 162 9.29 11.58 -13.39
C ARG A 162 10.36 12.12 -12.43
N GLY A 163 11.16 11.25 -11.82
CA GLY A 163 12.20 11.64 -10.85
C GLY A 163 11.64 12.07 -9.48
N LEU A 164 10.38 11.74 -9.19
CA LEU A 164 9.73 12.02 -7.92
C LEU A 164 10.06 10.95 -6.88
N ALA A 165 10.16 11.33 -5.62
CA ALA A 165 10.51 10.42 -4.56
C ALA A 165 9.26 9.71 -3.97
N ILE A 166 9.49 8.47 -3.54
CA ILE A 166 8.51 7.58 -2.92
C ILE A 166 9.08 7.15 -1.58
N VAL A 167 8.32 7.25 -0.49
CA VAL A 167 8.82 7.01 0.88
C VAL A 167 7.89 6.09 1.66
N ALA A 168 8.46 5.07 2.31
CA ALA A 168 7.77 4.32 3.36
C ALA A 168 8.00 5.03 4.71
N VAL A 169 6.93 5.27 5.48
CA VAL A 169 6.94 5.99 6.76
C VAL A 169 6.57 5.06 7.93
N ASP A 170 6.97 5.46 9.16
CA ASP A 170 6.65 4.70 10.37
C ASP A 170 5.34 5.19 11.02
N ALA A 171 4.23 4.73 10.50
CA ALA A 171 2.90 4.95 11.06
C ALA A 171 2.07 3.66 10.89
N PRO A 172 2.25 2.66 11.78
CA PRO A 172 1.68 1.33 11.61
C PRO A 172 0.16 1.35 11.54
N ILE A 173 -0.37 0.46 10.73
CA ILE A 173 -1.80 0.14 10.62
C ILE A 173 -2.02 -1.36 10.82
N VAL A 174 -3.28 -1.74 10.99
CA VAL A 174 -3.72 -3.13 10.96
C VAL A 174 -4.47 -3.36 9.66
N HIS A 175 -4.05 -4.33 8.86
CA HIS A 175 -4.73 -4.77 7.65
C HIS A 175 -5.40 -6.11 7.90
N LEU A 176 -6.71 -6.19 7.71
CA LEU A 176 -7.51 -7.35 8.13
C LEU A 176 -7.48 -8.51 7.14
N SER A 177 -7.01 -8.30 5.91
CA SER A 177 -6.90 -9.35 4.91
C SER A 177 -5.45 -9.62 4.49
N THR A 178 -5.23 -10.76 3.83
CA THR A 178 -3.93 -11.15 3.27
C THR A 178 -3.76 -10.75 1.80
N GLY A 179 -4.81 -10.15 1.22
CA GLY A 179 -4.92 -9.97 -0.23
C GLY A 179 -5.17 -11.30 -0.97
N LYS A 180 -5.61 -11.22 -2.20
CA LYS A 180 -5.85 -12.38 -3.07
C LYS A 180 -4.91 -12.30 -4.27
N LEU A 181 -4.22 -13.40 -4.56
CA LEU A 181 -3.42 -13.57 -5.78
C LEU A 181 -4.20 -14.46 -6.74
N ASP A 182 -5.26 -13.91 -7.29
CA ASP A 182 -6.21 -14.59 -8.19
C ASP A 182 -5.93 -14.24 -9.68
N ALA A 183 -6.87 -14.60 -10.55
CA ALA A 183 -6.78 -14.32 -11.98
C ALA A 183 -6.75 -12.81 -12.30
N ASP A 184 -7.37 -11.98 -11.45
CA ASP A 184 -7.36 -10.52 -11.60
C ASP A 184 -5.94 -9.98 -11.34
N TYR A 185 -5.28 -10.48 -10.28
CA TYR A 185 -3.88 -10.17 -10.03
C TYR A 185 -2.97 -10.63 -11.18
N GLU A 186 -3.21 -11.81 -11.77
CA GLU A 186 -2.43 -12.29 -12.90
C GLU A 186 -2.58 -11.40 -14.14
N ARG A 187 -3.79 -10.90 -14.42
CA ARG A 187 -4.03 -9.94 -15.51
C ARG A 187 -3.33 -8.63 -15.26
N ALA A 188 -3.51 -8.04 -14.08
CA ALA A 188 -2.91 -6.78 -13.71
C ALA A 188 -1.37 -6.86 -13.69
N SER A 189 -0.81 -7.95 -13.17
CA SER A 189 0.64 -8.16 -13.15
C SER A 189 1.23 -8.36 -14.54
N SER A 190 0.51 -9.00 -15.44
CA SER A 190 0.92 -9.15 -16.84
C SER A 190 0.90 -7.81 -17.58
N TRP A 191 -0.14 -7.00 -17.34
CA TRP A 191 -0.22 -5.64 -17.85
C TRP A 191 0.93 -4.75 -17.34
N LEU A 192 1.19 -4.77 -16.02
CA LEU A 192 2.28 -4.02 -15.41
C LEU A 192 3.64 -4.39 -16.03
N LEU A 193 3.86 -5.69 -16.25
CA LEU A 193 5.07 -6.21 -16.87
C LEU A 193 5.21 -5.77 -18.33
N ALA A 194 4.11 -5.75 -19.09
CA ALA A 194 4.10 -5.29 -20.48
C ALA A 194 4.45 -3.79 -20.56
N LYS A 195 3.90 -2.96 -19.66
CA LYS A 195 4.16 -1.52 -19.64
C LYS A 195 5.60 -1.18 -19.22
N TRP A 196 6.12 -1.83 -18.18
CA TRP A 196 7.38 -1.42 -17.54
C TRP A 196 8.57 -2.34 -17.82
N GLY A 197 8.34 -3.54 -18.35
CA GLY A 197 9.38 -4.55 -18.56
C GLY A 197 10.48 -4.13 -19.52
N ALA A 198 10.19 -3.27 -20.49
CA ALA A 198 11.20 -2.71 -21.38
C ALA A 198 12.18 -1.77 -20.67
N ARG A 199 11.71 -1.07 -19.62
CA ARG A 199 12.53 -0.16 -18.81
C ARG A 199 13.30 -0.87 -17.70
N HIS A 200 12.73 -1.95 -17.16
CA HIS A 200 13.24 -2.65 -15.99
C HIS A 200 13.29 -4.15 -16.27
N ARG A 201 14.46 -4.76 -16.17
CA ARG A 201 14.61 -6.21 -16.29
C ARG A 201 13.76 -6.99 -15.26
N HIS A 202 13.55 -6.38 -14.09
CA HIS A 202 12.71 -6.90 -13.02
C HIS A 202 11.73 -5.82 -12.61
N VAL A 203 10.45 -6.07 -12.76
CA VAL A 203 9.37 -5.21 -12.32
C VAL A 203 8.90 -5.68 -10.95
N LEU A 204 8.95 -4.78 -9.96
CA LEU A 204 8.47 -5.05 -8.62
C LEU A 204 6.99 -4.73 -8.52
N SER A 205 6.21 -5.63 -7.96
CA SER A 205 4.91 -5.33 -7.38
C SER A 205 4.90 -5.83 -5.94
N MET A 206 4.14 -5.18 -5.06
CA MET A 206 3.85 -5.80 -3.78
C MET A 206 2.76 -6.85 -4.04
N PRO A 207 2.98 -8.14 -3.87
CA PRO A 207 4.00 -8.86 -3.11
C PRO A 207 5.08 -9.58 -3.93
N ALA A 208 5.28 -9.31 -5.20
CA ALA A 208 6.12 -10.13 -6.04
C ALA A 208 7.08 -9.32 -6.95
N THR A 209 8.16 -9.95 -7.34
CA THR A 209 9.01 -9.48 -8.44
C THR A 209 8.57 -10.18 -9.72
N LEU A 210 8.20 -9.41 -10.75
CA LEU A 210 7.82 -9.89 -12.07
C LEU A 210 9.04 -9.84 -13.00
N VAL A 211 9.17 -10.83 -13.89
CA VAL A 211 10.28 -10.92 -14.84
C VAL A 211 9.73 -10.84 -16.26
N HIS A 212 10.23 -9.90 -17.04
CA HIS A 212 9.75 -9.59 -18.39
C HIS A 212 9.83 -10.79 -19.36
N ASP A 213 10.80 -11.65 -19.25
CA ASP A 213 11.02 -12.75 -20.20
C ASP A 213 10.87 -14.11 -19.51
N ARG A 214 9.60 -14.53 -19.32
CA ARG A 214 9.30 -15.87 -18.76
C ARG A 214 9.78 -17.01 -19.64
N GLU A 215 9.90 -16.82 -20.95
CA GLU A 215 10.30 -17.87 -21.91
C GLU A 215 11.83 -18.02 -21.95
N ARG A 216 12.58 -16.93 -21.81
CA ARG A 216 14.06 -16.96 -21.72
C ARG A 216 14.58 -17.19 -20.29
N ALA A 217 13.73 -17.07 -19.30
CA ALA A 217 14.05 -17.48 -17.93
C ALA A 217 14.15 -19.01 -17.89
N GLY A 218 15.33 -19.56 -18.18
CA GLY A 218 15.59 -20.99 -18.17
C GLY A 218 15.14 -21.64 -16.84
N LEU A 219 15.06 -22.98 -16.85
CA LEU A 219 14.58 -23.81 -15.73
C LEU A 219 15.17 -23.39 -14.37
N LEU A 220 16.45 -22.96 -14.36
CA LEU A 220 17.16 -22.46 -13.19
C LEU A 220 16.55 -21.17 -12.63
N HIS A 221 16.10 -20.24 -13.48
CA HIS A 221 15.46 -19.00 -13.06
C HIS A 221 14.05 -19.25 -12.50
N ARG A 222 13.29 -20.20 -13.08
CA ARG A 222 11.98 -20.62 -12.56
C ARG A 222 12.11 -21.29 -11.19
N LEU A 223 13.16 -22.09 -10.97
CA LEU A 223 13.47 -22.70 -9.69
C LEU A 223 13.93 -21.67 -8.65
N LEU A 224 14.81 -20.71 -9.03
CA LEU A 224 15.24 -19.60 -8.17
C LEU A 224 14.09 -18.68 -7.82
N HIS A 225 13.15 -18.42 -8.75
CA HIS A 225 11.97 -17.60 -8.50
C HIS A 225 10.97 -18.30 -7.56
N ARG A 226 10.77 -19.64 -7.70
CA ARG A 226 10.00 -20.45 -6.72
C ARG A 226 10.69 -20.49 -5.36
N TRP A 227 12.02 -20.53 -5.35
CA TRP A 227 12.83 -20.54 -4.13
C TRP A 227 12.85 -19.17 -3.45
N ARG A 228 12.96 -18.08 -4.21
CA ARG A 228 12.84 -16.70 -3.72
C ARG A 228 11.42 -16.41 -3.20
N ARG A 229 10.35 -16.82 -3.89
CA ARG A 229 8.99 -16.72 -3.34
C ARG A 229 8.86 -17.43 -1.98
N ARG A 230 9.48 -18.60 -1.81
CA ARG A 230 9.54 -19.30 -0.51
C ARG A 230 10.49 -18.62 0.48
N GLY A 231 11.57 -18.04 0.02
CA GLY A 231 12.55 -17.29 0.82
C GLY A 231 12.00 -15.93 1.28
N ASP A 232 11.31 -15.20 0.41
CA ASP A 232 10.69 -13.91 0.73
C ASP A 232 9.56 -14.09 1.75
N TYR A 233 8.75 -15.13 1.62
CA TYR A 233 7.75 -15.50 2.62
C TYR A 233 8.40 -15.91 3.96
N ARG A 234 9.53 -16.63 3.94
CA ARG A 234 10.29 -16.99 5.14
C ARG A 234 11.07 -15.82 5.74
N SER A 235 11.56 -14.87 4.92
CA SER A 235 12.23 -13.67 5.42
C SER A 235 11.23 -12.70 6.03
N ARG A 236 9.98 -12.64 5.53
CA ARG A 236 8.86 -11.94 6.18
C ARG A 236 8.63 -12.46 7.60
N ASN A 237 8.73 -13.78 7.80
CA ASN A 237 8.58 -14.41 9.12
C ASN A 237 9.82 -14.27 10.04
N LYS A 238 11.01 -14.00 9.52
CA LYS A 238 12.22 -13.83 10.36
C LYS A 238 12.28 -12.49 11.08
N ASN A 239 11.60 -11.46 10.55
CA ASN A 239 11.48 -10.14 11.18
C ASN A 239 10.17 -9.99 11.98
N ARG A 240 9.51 -11.10 12.33
CA ARG A 240 8.45 -11.07 13.33
C ARG A 240 9.02 -10.48 14.61
N CYS A 241 8.42 -9.40 15.07
CA CYS A 241 8.70 -8.91 16.41
C CYS A 241 8.38 -10.04 17.38
N ARG A 242 9.40 -10.56 18.07
CA ARG A 242 9.23 -11.62 19.06
C ARG A 242 8.49 -11.17 20.32
N ASP A 243 8.09 -9.90 20.33
CA ASP A 243 7.43 -9.27 21.45
C ASP A 243 5.92 -9.21 21.20
N ASP A 244 5.24 -10.34 21.49
CA ASP A 244 3.76 -10.44 21.42
C ASP A 244 3.05 -9.36 22.26
N GLY A 245 3.75 -8.74 23.21
CA GLY A 245 3.27 -7.60 24.00
C GLY A 245 3.22 -6.27 23.26
N CYS A 246 3.95 -6.11 22.14
CA CYS A 246 3.95 -4.86 21.35
C CYS A 246 2.72 -4.78 20.44
N ALA A 247 2.31 -5.89 19.83
CA ALA A 247 1.12 -5.96 18.97
C ALA A 247 -0.17 -5.81 19.79
N ALA A 248 -0.25 -6.47 20.95
CA ALA A 248 -1.41 -6.36 21.85
C ALA A 248 -1.57 -4.95 22.44
N ARG A 249 -0.48 -4.27 22.76
CA ARG A 249 -0.49 -2.88 23.23
C ARG A 249 -0.78 -1.86 22.12
N ALA A 250 -0.41 -2.16 20.88
CA ALA A 250 -0.70 -1.28 19.74
C ALA A 250 -2.16 -1.41 19.24
N LEU A 251 -2.81 -2.52 19.51
CA LEU A 251 -4.15 -2.84 18.97
C LEU A 251 -5.29 -2.55 19.94
N GLY A 252 -5.01 -2.21 21.20
CA GLY A 252 -6.07 -2.19 22.22
C GLY A 252 -6.82 -3.54 22.20
N GLU A 253 -6.92 -4.23 23.32
CA GLU A 253 -7.44 -5.61 23.43
C GLU A 253 -8.83 -5.89 22.81
N ALA A 254 -9.53 -4.85 22.31
CA ALA A 254 -10.88 -4.93 21.76
C ALA A 254 -10.95 -5.59 20.36
N ALA A 255 -9.97 -5.34 19.47
CA ALA A 255 -10.04 -5.82 18.08
C ALA A 255 -9.73 -7.31 17.90
N VAL A 256 -9.13 -7.94 18.91
CA VAL A 256 -8.76 -9.37 18.88
C VAL A 256 -9.88 -10.27 19.46
N ARG A 257 -10.75 -9.75 20.31
CA ARG A 257 -11.82 -10.51 20.96
C ARG A 257 -13.06 -10.74 20.10
N GLU A 258 -13.29 -9.97 19.05
CA GLU A 258 -14.49 -10.12 18.18
C GLU A 258 -14.36 -11.21 17.10
N ARG A 259 -13.26 -11.96 17.07
CA ARG A 259 -13.01 -13.04 16.09
C ARG A 259 -12.77 -14.43 16.71
N ARG A 260 -13.23 -14.65 17.95
CA ARG A 260 -13.28 -16.02 18.52
C ARG A 260 -14.70 -16.49 18.70
#